data_80c3258e86a04cc4758baea5d39c6f66
#
_entry.id   80c3258e86a04cc4758baea5d39c6f66
#
_cell.length_a   1.000
_cell.length_b   1.000
_cell.length_c   1.000
_cell.angle_alpha   90.00
_cell.angle_beta   90.00
_cell.angle_gamma   90.00
#
_symmetry.space_group_name_H-M   'P 1'
#
loop_
_entity.id
_entity.type
_entity.pdbx_description
1 polymer ?
#
loop_
_entity_poly.entity_id
_entity_poly.type
_entity_poly.pdbx_seq_one_letter_code
_entity_poly.pdbx_strand_id
1 'polypeptide(L)'
;MKRKNHWVLFALLLLALINLSPSKETALVRSEDRGDEPPASVPQTEVPQETGHIRVAVQMNESDFRQLEQMNRTFMDSHKVQVEMTNVASEEAHASFQNLLKLGESPDVLLLDNAWVRQFAADGYLLPTEIYYSGVLSGEVLSASLVPNEWNGYVWGVPADADPYVYVFSNAVLKDMGVKTPPDSPDAWNALLAPGSEKRRLPQHLLGMDGSDPYASLTLLWQLGGGARENVQASPFTLNGEMRTVLKRLEQLRPLLISSNSPQAGDQDIWSKLQRGELAMILTTASEAANHRQAGTTAMFPKEQRDRFTTWIAGRSFVVSSHSQNADAAGEWIEAMTSSDSQRQWFEATGHLPVSRAIYDEAVKYKLPDWISSFAASGAMSAMPAGSGLPAKLEEFSRLMEHYLNGKVSAGAFADKLGRIGQ
;
A
#
# COMPACT_ATOMS: atom_id res chain seq x y z
N MET A 1 22.15 38.40 45.78
CA MET A 1 23.41 38.58 45.06
C MET A 1 23.91 37.24 44.49
N LYS A 2 23.49 36.82 43.29
CA LYS A 2 24.07 35.65 42.57
C LYS A 2 23.58 35.57 41.11
N ARG A 3 23.70 36.68 40.36
CA ARG A 3 23.32 36.69 38.90
C ARG A 3 24.42 37.20 37.97
N LYS A 4 25.64 37.41 38.40
CA LYS A 4 26.73 37.98 37.57
C LYS A 4 27.67 36.97 36.93
N ASN A 5 27.67 35.66 37.34
CA ASN A 5 28.68 34.71 36.87
C ASN A 5 28.26 33.94 35.59
N HIS A 6 27.00 33.95 35.20
CA HIS A 6 26.57 33.21 33.99
C HIS A 6 26.99 33.92 32.67
N TRP A 7 27.10 35.23 32.68
CA TRP A 7 27.55 36.02 31.51
C TRP A 7 29.04 35.79 31.22
N VAL A 8 29.85 35.61 32.25
CA VAL A 8 31.31 35.31 32.10
C VAL A 8 31.49 33.90 31.54
N LEU A 9 30.69 32.92 31.99
CA LEU A 9 30.72 31.57 31.46
C LEU A 9 30.24 31.52 30.00
N PHE A 10 29.23 32.26 29.63
CA PHE A 10 28.75 32.38 28.25
C PHE A 10 29.78 33.04 27.32
N ALA A 11 30.46 34.07 27.78
CA ALA A 11 31.51 34.72 27.02
C ALA A 11 32.76 33.84 26.81
N LEU A 12 33.12 33.02 27.80
CA LEU A 12 34.21 32.03 27.68
C LEU A 12 33.84 30.88 26.70
N LEU A 13 32.57 30.45 26.70
CA LEU A 13 32.11 29.42 25.77
C LEU A 13 32.07 29.92 24.32
N LEU A 14 31.69 31.18 24.11
CA LEU A 14 31.70 31.85 22.79
C LEU A 14 33.16 32.05 22.27
N LEU A 15 34.09 32.38 23.13
CA LEU A 15 35.53 32.49 22.81
C LEU A 15 36.15 31.13 22.44
N ALA A 16 35.71 30.05 23.12
CA ALA A 16 36.17 28.68 22.79
C ALA A 16 35.61 28.23 21.42
N LEU A 17 34.37 28.60 21.05
CA LEU A 17 33.81 28.29 19.75
C LEU A 17 34.49 29.02 18.58
N ILE A 18 34.95 30.25 18.81
CA ILE A 18 35.70 31.04 17.78
C ILE A 18 37.08 30.43 17.51
N ASN A 19 37.73 29.84 18.51
CA ASN A 19 39.04 29.17 18.34
C ASN A 19 38.98 27.77 17.73
N LEU A 20 37.78 27.17 17.58
CA LEU A 20 37.56 25.87 16.97
C LEU A 20 37.12 25.95 15.49
N SER A 21 37.05 27.17 14.93
CA SER A 21 36.79 27.37 13.50
C SER A 21 38.05 27.11 12.69
N PRO A 22 38.09 26.15 11.74
CA PRO A 22 39.29 25.96 10.91
C PRO A 22 39.52 27.18 10.02
N SER A 23 40.61 27.90 10.28
CA SER A 23 41.06 28.98 9.42
C SER A 23 41.57 28.42 8.08
N LYS A 24 40.89 28.75 6.99
CA LYS A 24 41.43 28.55 5.64
C LYS A 24 42.56 29.56 5.44
N GLU A 25 43.79 29.12 5.61
CA GLU A 25 44.95 29.86 5.13
C GLU A 25 44.94 29.89 3.59
N THR A 26 44.60 31.03 3.03
CA THR A 26 44.84 31.33 1.62
C THR A 26 46.34 31.68 1.48
N ALA A 27 47.16 30.72 1.07
CA ALA A 27 48.52 30.97 0.66
C ALA A 27 48.55 31.83 -0.60
N LEU A 28 48.95 33.09 -0.46
CA LEU A 28 49.29 33.96 -1.59
C LEU A 28 50.65 33.49 -2.16
N VAL A 29 50.58 32.73 -3.26
CA VAL A 29 51.79 32.41 -4.05
C VAL A 29 52.10 33.59 -4.90
N ARG A 30 53.30 34.21 -4.62
CA ARG A 30 53.92 35.26 -5.38
C ARG A 30 54.50 34.65 -6.67
N SER A 31 53.97 35.06 -7.82
CA SER A 31 54.48 34.66 -9.14
C SER A 31 55.82 35.31 -9.40
N GLU A 32 56.87 34.52 -9.48
CA GLU A 32 58.09 34.88 -10.23
C GLU A 32 58.08 34.15 -11.59
N ASP A 33 58.22 35.02 -12.59
CA ASP A 33 58.26 34.76 -14.01
C ASP A 33 59.43 33.84 -14.39
N ARG A 34 59.17 32.65 -15.01
CA ARG A 34 60.13 31.86 -15.79
C ARG A 34 59.42 30.96 -16.80
N GLY A 35 59.58 31.27 -18.04
CA GLY A 35 59.85 30.36 -19.17
C GLY A 35 58.77 29.36 -19.55
N ASP A 36 58.25 29.51 -20.78
CA ASP A 36 57.40 28.59 -21.53
C ASP A 36 57.88 27.12 -21.50
N GLU A 37 57.18 26.29 -20.72
CA GLU A 37 56.95 24.87 -21.01
C GLU A 37 55.47 24.52 -20.77
N PRO A 38 54.78 23.82 -21.69
CA PRO A 38 53.40 23.44 -21.44
C PRO A 38 53.34 22.45 -20.27
N PRO A 39 52.43 22.64 -19.29
CA PRO A 39 52.30 21.72 -18.17
C PRO A 39 51.96 20.32 -18.71
N ALA A 40 52.81 19.35 -18.36
CA ALA A 40 52.49 17.94 -18.53
C ALA A 40 51.08 17.68 -17.93
N SER A 41 50.16 17.20 -18.72
CA SER A 41 48.84 16.76 -18.26
C SER A 41 49.07 15.69 -17.18
N VAL A 42 48.85 16.07 -15.93
CA VAL A 42 48.74 15.09 -14.84
C VAL A 42 47.59 14.16 -15.26
N PRO A 43 47.82 12.85 -15.34
CA PRO A 43 46.72 11.93 -15.56
C PRO A 43 45.73 12.19 -14.42
N GLN A 44 44.51 12.64 -14.74
CA GLN A 44 43.41 12.57 -13.78
C GLN A 44 43.25 11.09 -13.50
N THR A 45 43.77 10.67 -12.34
CA THR A 45 43.41 9.38 -11.77
C THR A 45 41.89 9.49 -11.59
N GLU A 46 41.13 8.88 -12.49
CA GLU A 46 39.72 8.66 -12.27
C GLU A 46 39.61 7.97 -10.92
N VAL A 47 39.18 8.70 -9.90
CA VAL A 47 38.80 8.09 -8.63
C VAL A 47 37.74 7.07 -9.05
N PRO A 48 37.92 5.77 -8.77
CA PRO A 48 36.90 4.79 -9.09
C PRO A 48 35.64 5.30 -8.42
N GLN A 49 34.62 5.68 -9.21
CA GLN A 49 33.31 5.99 -8.68
C GLN A 49 32.85 4.69 -8.02
N GLU A 50 32.76 4.68 -6.71
CA GLU A 50 32.26 3.51 -5.97
C GLU A 50 30.92 3.16 -6.56
N THR A 51 30.83 1.94 -7.07
CA THR A 51 29.57 1.39 -7.58
C THR A 51 28.68 1.20 -6.36
N GLY A 52 27.60 1.96 -6.26
CA GLY A 52 26.64 1.76 -5.17
C GLY A 52 26.13 0.32 -5.20
N HIS A 53 26.01 -0.31 -4.05
CA HIS A 53 25.43 -1.65 -3.93
C HIS A 53 24.30 -1.60 -2.91
N ILE A 54 23.07 -1.98 -3.32
CA ILE A 54 21.92 -2.03 -2.44
C ILE A 54 21.26 -3.40 -2.46
N ARG A 55 20.67 -3.77 -1.34
CA ARG A 55 19.83 -4.96 -1.18
C ARG A 55 18.38 -4.54 -1.06
N VAL A 56 17.53 -5.16 -1.85
CA VAL A 56 16.08 -4.88 -1.90
C VAL A 56 15.33 -6.15 -1.51
N ALA A 57 14.44 -6.06 -0.53
CA ALA A 57 13.55 -7.16 -0.18
C ALA A 57 12.10 -6.78 -0.45
N VAL A 58 11.39 -7.66 -1.12
CA VAL A 58 9.99 -7.50 -1.48
C VAL A 58 9.20 -8.73 -1.08
N GLN A 59 7.87 -8.59 -1.01
CA GLN A 59 6.92 -9.70 -0.95
C GLN A 59 5.91 -9.52 -2.07
N MET A 60 5.88 -10.46 -2.99
CA MET A 60 4.93 -10.48 -4.10
C MET A 60 4.86 -11.88 -4.73
N ASN A 61 3.89 -12.11 -5.62
CA ASN A 61 3.85 -13.33 -6.39
C ASN A 61 5.02 -13.42 -7.39
N GLU A 62 5.31 -14.63 -7.86
CA GLU A 62 6.43 -14.90 -8.78
C GLU A 62 6.35 -14.15 -10.13
N SER A 63 5.14 -13.88 -10.62
CA SER A 63 4.95 -13.12 -11.87
C SER A 63 5.38 -11.67 -11.70
N ASP A 64 4.90 -11.04 -10.63
CA ASP A 64 5.21 -9.66 -10.30
C ASP A 64 6.70 -9.49 -9.97
N PHE A 65 7.27 -10.45 -9.23
CA PHE A 65 8.69 -10.41 -8.91
C PHE A 65 9.56 -10.43 -10.15
N ARG A 66 9.27 -11.32 -11.11
CA ARG A 66 9.99 -11.35 -12.40
C ARG A 66 9.87 -10.05 -13.18
N GLN A 67 8.70 -9.39 -13.13
CA GLN A 67 8.53 -8.09 -13.75
C GLN A 67 9.38 -7.01 -13.09
N LEU A 68 9.41 -6.98 -11.75
CA LEU A 68 10.26 -6.04 -11.00
C LEU A 68 11.75 -6.30 -11.24
N GLU A 69 12.18 -7.56 -11.32
CA GLU A 69 13.55 -7.91 -11.70
C GLU A 69 13.91 -7.42 -13.10
N GLN A 70 12.98 -7.46 -14.05
CA GLN A 70 13.22 -6.94 -15.40
C GLN A 70 13.39 -5.42 -15.39
N MET A 71 12.56 -4.69 -14.65
CA MET A 71 12.70 -3.24 -14.45
C MET A 71 14.02 -2.91 -13.77
N ASN A 72 14.39 -3.67 -12.75
CA ASN A 72 15.66 -3.54 -12.05
C ASN A 72 16.87 -3.74 -12.97
N ARG A 73 16.84 -4.72 -13.88
CA ARG A 73 17.92 -4.91 -14.87
C ARG A 73 18.09 -3.69 -15.76
N THR A 74 16.97 -3.13 -16.25
CA THR A 74 16.99 -1.91 -17.06
C THR A 74 17.60 -0.72 -16.31
N PHE A 75 17.31 -0.62 -15.00
CA PHE A 75 17.92 0.37 -14.13
C PHE A 75 19.45 0.15 -14.02
N MET A 76 19.90 -1.05 -13.70
CA MET A 76 21.33 -1.38 -13.55
C MET A 76 22.13 -1.17 -14.84
N ASP A 77 21.49 -1.36 -16.01
CA ASP A 77 22.14 -1.11 -17.33
C ASP A 77 22.43 0.38 -17.57
N SER A 78 21.68 1.27 -16.92
CA SER A 78 21.78 2.74 -17.12
C SER A 78 22.39 3.48 -15.92
N HIS A 79 22.52 2.84 -14.77
CA HIS A 79 23.01 3.42 -13.53
C HIS A 79 24.20 2.62 -12.96
N LYS A 80 25.07 3.29 -12.21
CA LYS A 80 26.23 2.65 -11.58
C LYS A 80 25.90 2.08 -10.20
N VAL A 81 24.70 1.51 -10.06
CA VAL A 81 24.21 0.90 -8.81
C VAL A 81 23.96 -0.58 -9.07
N GLN A 82 24.54 -1.44 -8.26
CA GLN A 82 24.25 -2.87 -8.26
C GLN A 82 23.11 -3.14 -7.28
N VAL A 83 22.12 -3.92 -7.69
CA VAL A 83 20.92 -4.20 -6.89
C VAL A 83 20.71 -5.69 -6.76
N GLU A 84 20.78 -6.19 -5.53
CA GLU A 84 20.44 -7.56 -5.19
C GLU A 84 18.99 -7.61 -4.66
N MET A 85 18.15 -8.44 -5.28
CA MET A 85 16.73 -8.55 -4.93
C MET A 85 16.39 -9.88 -4.29
N THR A 86 15.55 -9.84 -3.26
CA THR A 86 15.03 -11.03 -2.57
C THR A 86 13.51 -10.95 -2.48
N ASN A 87 12.83 -12.04 -2.88
CA ASN A 87 11.38 -12.19 -2.67
C ASN A 87 11.12 -13.05 -1.42
N VAL A 88 10.45 -12.47 -0.44
CA VAL A 88 10.12 -13.13 0.84
C VAL A 88 8.77 -13.84 0.71
N ALA A 89 8.63 -15.02 1.30
CA ALA A 89 7.37 -15.77 1.29
C ALA A 89 6.23 -14.96 1.96
N SER A 90 5.02 -14.99 1.36
CA SER A 90 3.92 -14.09 1.74
C SER A 90 3.38 -14.34 3.15
N GLU A 91 3.31 -15.60 3.59
CA GLU A 91 2.68 -15.99 4.87
C GLU A 91 3.39 -15.42 6.10
N GLU A 92 4.67 -15.05 5.97
CA GLU A 92 5.51 -14.57 7.07
C GLU A 92 6.15 -13.19 6.79
N ALA A 93 5.75 -12.51 5.71
CA ALA A 93 6.46 -11.31 5.23
C ALA A 93 6.59 -10.22 6.31
N HIS A 94 5.51 -9.88 7.02
CA HIS A 94 5.55 -8.87 8.09
C HIS A 94 6.53 -9.25 9.20
N ALA A 95 6.45 -10.49 9.71
CA ALA A 95 7.34 -10.99 10.77
C ALA A 95 8.79 -11.12 10.27
N SER A 96 8.98 -11.56 9.03
CA SER A 96 10.30 -11.69 8.42
C SER A 96 10.99 -10.33 8.27
N PHE A 97 10.30 -9.32 7.73
CA PHE A 97 10.84 -7.97 7.64
C PHE A 97 11.15 -7.37 9.01
N GLN A 98 10.25 -7.55 9.98
CA GLN A 98 10.47 -7.08 11.35
C GLN A 98 11.71 -7.75 11.99
N ASN A 99 11.90 -9.03 11.76
CA ASN A 99 13.06 -9.77 12.30
C ASN A 99 14.37 -9.32 11.64
N LEU A 100 14.40 -9.17 10.31
CA LEU A 100 15.57 -8.65 9.59
C LEU A 100 16.01 -7.28 10.12
N LEU A 101 15.04 -6.39 10.33
CA LEU A 101 15.30 -5.04 10.86
C LEU A 101 15.78 -5.08 12.31
N LYS A 102 15.19 -5.92 13.16
CA LYS A 102 15.64 -6.09 14.58
C LYS A 102 17.05 -6.65 14.70
N LEU A 103 17.45 -7.54 13.80
CA LEU A 103 18.77 -8.16 13.84
C LEU A 103 19.87 -7.29 13.23
N GLY A 104 19.52 -6.17 12.59
CA GLY A 104 20.48 -5.32 11.87
C GLY A 104 20.98 -5.95 10.56
N GLU A 105 20.36 -7.04 10.09
CA GLU A 105 20.65 -7.72 8.82
C GLU A 105 19.71 -7.21 7.70
N SER A 106 19.11 -6.05 7.92
CA SER A 106 18.10 -5.49 7.04
C SER A 106 18.66 -5.23 5.63
N PRO A 107 17.83 -5.42 4.60
CA PRO A 107 18.11 -4.84 3.28
C PRO A 107 18.11 -3.31 3.37
N ASP A 108 18.64 -2.65 2.33
CA ASP A 108 18.62 -1.19 2.24
C ASP A 108 17.19 -0.70 1.95
N VAL A 109 16.49 -1.38 1.04
CA VAL A 109 15.13 -1.06 0.64
C VAL A 109 14.19 -2.23 0.92
N LEU A 110 12.99 -1.92 1.44
CA LEU A 110 11.89 -2.88 1.57
C LEU A 110 10.67 -2.36 0.81
N LEU A 111 9.88 -3.27 0.24
CA LEU A 111 8.54 -2.98 -0.24
C LEU A 111 7.53 -3.43 0.82
N LEU A 112 6.95 -2.47 1.53
CA LEU A 112 5.99 -2.72 2.62
C LEU A 112 4.55 -2.46 2.19
N ASP A 113 3.61 -3.24 2.74
CA ASP A 113 2.21 -2.84 2.75
C ASP A 113 2.05 -1.48 3.44
N ASN A 114 1.25 -0.59 2.88
CA ASN A 114 1.02 0.74 3.41
C ASN A 114 0.50 0.73 4.85
N ALA A 115 -0.24 -0.30 5.26
CA ALA A 115 -0.72 -0.44 6.63
C ALA A 115 0.40 -0.74 7.64
N TRP A 116 1.57 -1.18 7.19
CA TRP A 116 2.70 -1.53 8.06
C TRP A 116 3.66 -0.35 8.28
N VAL A 117 3.72 0.60 7.34
CA VAL A 117 4.74 1.66 7.34
C VAL A 117 4.80 2.44 8.65
N ARG A 118 3.64 2.83 9.21
CA ARG A 118 3.60 3.58 10.48
C ARG A 118 4.13 2.79 11.67
N GLN A 119 3.94 1.49 11.70
CA GLN A 119 4.51 0.64 12.75
C GLN A 119 6.03 0.63 12.64
N PHE A 120 6.56 0.34 11.46
CA PHE A 120 8.00 0.27 11.23
C PHE A 120 8.70 1.62 11.47
N ALA A 121 8.04 2.73 11.11
CA ALA A 121 8.51 4.08 11.42
C ALA A 121 8.50 4.36 12.94
N ALA A 122 7.43 4.00 13.65
CA ALA A 122 7.32 4.19 15.09
C ALA A 122 8.33 3.33 15.87
N ASP A 123 8.67 2.15 15.35
CA ASP A 123 9.70 1.25 15.90
C ASP A 123 11.13 1.74 15.59
N GLY A 124 11.30 2.82 14.79
CA GLY A 124 12.60 3.41 14.46
C GLY A 124 13.39 2.67 13.38
N TYR A 125 12.74 1.83 12.60
CA TYR A 125 13.40 1.00 11.58
C TYR A 125 13.55 1.65 10.22
N LEU A 126 12.92 2.81 9.99
CA LEU A 126 12.90 3.47 8.69
C LEU A 126 13.63 4.82 8.72
N LEU A 127 14.09 5.27 7.56
CA LEU A 127 14.50 6.65 7.30
C LEU A 127 13.31 7.45 6.75
N PRO A 128 13.14 8.73 7.15
CA PRO A 128 12.17 9.59 6.49
C PRO A 128 12.59 9.88 5.03
N THR A 129 11.59 10.02 4.15
CA THR A 129 11.83 10.16 2.70
C THR A 129 12.69 11.36 2.34
N GLU A 130 12.64 12.44 3.13
CA GLU A 130 13.44 13.65 2.93
C GLU A 130 14.95 13.41 2.93
N ILE A 131 15.40 12.25 3.44
CA ILE A 131 16.82 11.89 3.47
C ILE A 131 17.28 11.30 2.13
N TYR A 132 16.41 10.58 1.41
CA TYR A 132 16.82 9.77 0.28
C TYR A 132 16.01 9.98 -1.01
N TYR A 133 14.91 10.72 -0.96
CA TYR A 133 14.01 10.89 -2.10
C TYR A 133 13.88 12.36 -2.48
N SER A 134 14.21 12.70 -3.73
CA SER A 134 14.18 14.07 -4.23
C SER A 134 12.83 14.47 -4.86
N GLY A 135 11.99 13.49 -5.18
CA GLY A 135 10.70 13.71 -5.82
C GLY A 135 9.66 14.35 -4.92
N VAL A 136 8.67 14.99 -5.54
CA VAL A 136 7.54 15.60 -4.83
C VAL A 136 6.45 14.54 -4.62
N LEU A 137 6.07 14.29 -3.38
CA LEU A 137 4.99 13.36 -3.03
C LEU A 137 3.65 14.06 -2.82
N SER A 138 3.66 15.17 -2.09
CA SER A 138 2.43 15.92 -1.79
C SER A 138 1.84 16.55 -3.05
N GLY A 139 0.58 16.22 -3.34
CA GLY A 139 -0.14 16.70 -4.52
C GLY A 139 0.09 15.89 -5.80
N GLU A 140 1.21 15.18 -5.93
CA GLU A 140 1.54 14.36 -7.10
C GLU A 140 1.08 12.90 -6.97
N VAL A 141 0.89 12.44 -5.72
CA VAL A 141 0.49 11.07 -5.40
C VAL A 141 -0.93 11.05 -4.86
N LEU A 142 -1.66 9.95 -5.10
CA LEU A 142 -2.99 9.72 -4.56
C LEU A 142 -2.97 9.75 -3.02
N SER A 143 -3.86 10.52 -2.40
CA SER A 143 -3.91 10.68 -0.94
C SER A 143 -4.13 9.36 -0.20
N ALA A 144 -4.91 8.43 -0.81
CA ALA A 144 -5.13 7.11 -0.25
C ALA A 144 -3.83 6.31 -0.07
N SER A 145 -2.86 6.49 -0.96
CA SER A 145 -1.56 5.83 -0.91
C SER A 145 -0.53 6.62 -0.09
N LEU A 146 -0.62 7.96 -0.05
CA LEU A 146 0.35 8.80 0.66
C LEU A 146 0.10 8.85 2.18
N VAL A 147 -1.15 9.12 2.60
CA VAL A 147 -1.47 9.34 4.03
C VAL A 147 -1.08 8.17 4.94
N PRO A 148 -1.21 6.89 4.57
CA PRO A 148 -0.72 5.79 5.39
C PRO A 148 0.79 5.84 5.69
N ASN A 149 1.56 6.50 4.83
CA ASN A 149 3.01 6.67 4.97
C ASN A 149 3.41 7.87 5.84
N GLU A 150 2.46 8.72 6.23
CA GLU A 150 2.72 9.89 7.06
C GLU A 150 2.69 9.52 8.56
N TRP A 151 3.76 9.81 9.28
CA TRP A 151 3.87 9.61 10.72
C TRP A 151 4.74 10.69 11.35
N ASN A 152 4.28 11.25 12.47
CA ASN A 152 5.02 12.23 13.29
C ASN A 152 5.58 13.44 12.48
N GLY A 153 4.83 13.91 11.47
CA GLY A 153 5.21 15.06 10.65
C GLY A 153 6.15 14.77 9.48
N TYR A 154 6.50 13.50 9.26
CA TYR A 154 7.35 13.04 8.17
C TYR A 154 6.61 12.03 7.28
N VAL A 155 7.11 11.86 6.06
CA VAL A 155 6.74 10.76 5.16
C VAL A 155 7.83 9.67 5.26
N TRP A 156 7.42 8.41 5.42
CA TRP A 156 8.33 7.30 5.72
C TRP A 156 8.44 6.27 4.59
N GLY A 157 7.66 6.42 3.55
CA GLY A 157 7.68 5.55 2.39
C GLY A 157 7.23 6.27 1.12
N VAL A 158 7.79 5.86 0.00
CA VAL A 158 7.42 6.34 -1.34
C VAL A 158 6.41 5.37 -1.92
N PRO A 159 5.13 5.76 -2.12
CA PRO A 159 4.11 4.88 -2.67
C PRO A 159 4.50 4.32 -4.04
N ALA A 160 4.44 3.01 -4.18
CA ALA A 160 4.79 2.29 -5.41
C ALA A 160 3.56 1.98 -6.27
N ASP A 161 2.51 1.49 -5.63
CA ASP A 161 1.25 1.11 -6.29
C ASP A 161 0.04 1.26 -5.38
N ALA A 162 -1.15 1.13 -5.98
CA ALA A 162 -2.42 1.01 -5.29
C ALA A 162 -3.18 -0.22 -5.81
N ASP A 163 -3.85 -0.94 -4.92
CA ASP A 163 -4.61 -2.13 -5.26
C ASP A 163 -5.96 -2.17 -4.51
N PRO A 164 -6.91 -1.31 -4.91
CA PRO A 164 -8.21 -1.22 -4.25
C PRO A 164 -9.06 -2.46 -4.50
N TYR A 165 -9.96 -2.76 -3.54
CA TYR A 165 -10.94 -3.83 -3.69
C TYR A 165 -12.07 -3.44 -4.62
N VAL A 166 -12.42 -4.37 -5.51
CA VAL A 166 -13.45 -4.22 -6.54
C VAL A 166 -14.37 -5.43 -6.55
N TYR A 167 -15.57 -5.25 -7.10
CA TYR A 167 -16.43 -6.37 -7.48
C TYR A 167 -16.14 -6.79 -8.92
N VAL A 168 -15.91 -8.08 -9.13
CA VAL A 168 -15.99 -8.72 -10.45
C VAL A 168 -17.27 -9.55 -10.49
N PHE A 169 -18.13 -9.35 -11.48
CA PHE A 169 -19.44 -9.99 -11.53
C PHE A 169 -19.79 -10.52 -12.90
N SER A 170 -20.63 -11.57 -12.91
CA SER A 170 -21.20 -12.13 -14.13
C SER A 170 -22.41 -11.30 -14.58
N ASN A 171 -22.31 -10.68 -15.76
CA ASN A 171 -23.39 -9.89 -16.33
C ASN A 171 -24.67 -10.72 -16.55
N ALA A 172 -24.53 -11.98 -16.94
CA ALA A 172 -25.65 -12.89 -17.16
C ALA A 172 -26.37 -13.23 -15.85
N VAL A 173 -25.60 -13.59 -14.81
CA VAL A 173 -26.17 -13.96 -13.50
C VAL A 173 -26.87 -12.76 -12.87
N LEU A 174 -26.27 -11.58 -12.87
CA LEU A 174 -26.94 -10.39 -12.32
C LEU A 174 -28.23 -10.05 -13.09
N LYS A 175 -28.24 -10.19 -14.41
CA LYS A 175 -29.44 -10.00 -15.23
C LYS A 175 -30.54 -10.98 -14.85
N ASP A 176 -30.21 -12.27 -14.66
CA ASP A 176 -31.18 -13.30 -14.25
C ASP A 176 -31.73 -13.04 -12.84
N MET A 177 -30.93 -12.44 -11.97
CA MET A 177 -31.34 -11.96 -10.66
C MET A 177 -32.21 -10.68 -10.71
N GLY A 178 -32.34 -10.05 -11.88
CA GLY A 178 -33.02 -8.76 -12.04
C GLY A 178 -32.26 -7.57 -11.46
N VAL A 179 -30.92 -7.68 -11.37
CA VAL A 179 -30.02 -6.65 -10.83
C VAL A 179 -29.07 -6.22 -11.95
N LYS A 180 -28.76 -4.93 -12.03
CA LYS A 180 -27.87 -4.40 -13.08
C LYS A 180 -26.39 -4.39 -12.67
N THR A 181 -26.13 -4.11 -11.39
CA THR A 181 -24.80 -3.96 -10.81
C THR A 181 -24.77 -4.64 -9.43
N PRO A 182 -23.62 -4.99 -8.89
CA PRO A 182 -23.47 -5.36 -7.49
C PRO A 182 -24.10 -4.30 -6.57
N PRO A 183 -24.55 -4.69 -5.36
CA PRO A 183 -25.06 -3.74 -4.39
C PRO A 183 -23.99 -2.71 -4.02
N ASP A 184 -24.28 -1.42 -4.17
CA ASP A 184 -23.37 -0.29 -3.92
C ASP A 184 -23.77 0.52 -2.68
N SER A 185 -24.76 0.06 -1.94
CA SER A 185 -25.26 0.72 -0.75
C SER A 185 -25.91 -0.27 0.23
N PRO A 186 -26.00 0.09 1.53
CA PRO A 186 -26.72 -0.72 2.52
C PRO A 186 -28.16 -1.05 2.14
N ASP A 187 -28.86 -0.13 1.47
CA ASP A 187 -30.23 -0.35 1.02
C ASP A 187 -30.31 -1.33 -0.15
N ALA A 188 -29.34 -1.28 -1.07
CA ALA A 188 -29.24 -2.25 -2.15
C ALA A 188 -28.94 -3.66 -1.60
N TRP A 189 -28.09 -3.78 -0.57
CA TRP A 189 -27.87 -5.04 0.16
C TRP A 189 -29.14 -5.53 0.86
N ASN A 190 -29.89 -4.64 1.55
CA ASN A 190 -31.17 -4.99 2.15
C ASN A 190 -32.16 -5.52 1.11
N ALA A 191 -32.28 -4.83 -0.04
CA ALA A 191 -33.18 -5.23 -1.11
C ALA A 191 -32.81 -6.60 -1.72
N LEU A 192 -31.49 -6.91 -1.78
CA LEU A 192 -30.99 -8.17 -2.30
C LEU A 192 -31.19 -9.33 -1.31
N LEU A 193 -30.98 -9.08 -0.01
CA LEU A 193 -31.03 -10.09 1.06
C LEU A 193 -32.42 -10.19 1.73
N ALA A 194 -33.42 -9.40 1.30
CA ALA A 194 -34.76 -9.38 1.91
C ALA A 194 -35.47 -10.74 1.83
N PRO A 195 -36.23 -11.13 2.85
CA PRO A 195 -37.14 -12.28 2.78
C PRO A 195 -38.12 -12.12 1.60
N GLY A 196 -38.28 -13.15 0.78
CA GLY A 196 -39.07 -13.09 -0.44
C GLY A 196 -38.27 -12.76 -1.71
N SER A 197 -36.97 -12.51 -1.60
CA SER A 197 -36.05 -12.53 -2.73
C SER A 197 -35.95 -13.93 -3.36
N GLU A 198 -36.49 -14.96 -2.73
CA GLU A 198 -36.65 -16.35 -3.22
C GLU A 198 -37.33 -16.45 -4.59
N LYS A 199 -38.13 -15.43 -4.97
CA LYS A 199 -38.67 -15.31 -6.33
C LYS A 199 -37.60 -14.92 -7.36
N ARG A 200 -36.44 -14.43 -6.91
CA ARG A 200 -35.29 -14.19 -7.76
C ARG A 200 -34.53 -15.51 -7.92
N ARG A 201 -34.09 -15.80 -9.10
CA ARG A 201 -33.23 -16.96 -9.37
C ARG A 201 -31.82 -16.66 -8.87
N LEU A 202 -31.59 -16.88 -7.57
CA LEU A 202 -30.26 -16.71 -7.00
C LEU A 202 -29.35 -17.86 -7.45
N PRO A 203 -28.06 -17.59 -7.74
CA PRO A 203 -27.07 -18.64 -7.95
C PRO A 203 -26.81 -19.40 -6.64
N GLN A 204 -26.03 -20.46 -6.71
CA GLN A 204 -25.64 -21.23 -5.53
C GLN A 204 -24.89 -20.34 -4.50
N HIS A 205 -24.04 -19.45 -4.99
CA HIS A 205 -23.31 -18.50 -4.18
C HIS A 205 -23.50 -17.07 -4.74
N LEU A 206 -23.71 -16.13 -3.84
CA LEU A 206 -23.87 -14.72 -4.21
C LEU A 206 -22.54 -13.99 -4.28
N LEU A 207 -21.64 -14.24 -3.30
CA LEU A 207 -20.38 -13.54 -3.15
C LEU A 207 -19.23 -14.53 -2.88
N GLY A 208 -18.17 -14.42 -3.66
CA GLY A 208 -16.88 -15.06 -3.42
C GLY A 208 -15.86 -14.05 -2.91
N MET A 209 -15.01 -14.44 -1.98
CA MET A 209 -13.88 -13.64 -1.51
C MET A 209 -12.84 -14.50 -0.79
N ASP A 210 -11.66 -13.97 -0.54
CA ASP A 210 -10.74 -14.57 0.42
C ASP A 210 -11.18 -14.17 1.86
N GLY A 211 -11.65 -15.15 2.61
CA GLY A 211 -12.12 -14.95 3.99
C GLY A 211 -11.00 -14.72 5.01
N SER A 212 -9.75 -15.04 4.65
CA SER A 212 -8.56 -14.77 5.47
C SER A 212 -7.98 -13.38 5.21
N ASP A 213 -8.38 -12.73 4.13
CA ASP A 213 -7.94 -11.39 3.80
C ASP A 213 -8.69 -10.34 4.64
N PRO A 214 -7.99 -9.62 5.54
CA PRO A 214 -8.62 -8.63 6.39
C PRO A 214 -9.18 -7.45 5.61
N TYR A 215 -8.57 -7.07 4.50
CA TYR A 215 -8.98 -5.92 3.71
C TYR A 215 -10.25 -6.21 2.89
N ALA A 216 -10.36 -7.42 2.31
CA ALA A 216 -11.59 -7.89 1.69
C ALA A 216 -12.74 -7.93 2.72
N SER A 217 -12.45 -8.46 3.90
CA SER A 217 -13.42 -8.56 4.99
C SER A 217 -13.87 -7.19 5.52
N LEU A 218 -12.95 -6.22 5.68
CA LEU A 218 -13.29 -4.84 6.03
C LEU A 218 -14.14 -4.17 4.94
N THR A 219 -13.75 -4.32 3.68
CA THR A 219 -14.51 -3.80 2.54
C THR A 219 -15.93 -4.34 2.56
N LEU A 220 -16.12 -5.64 2.78
CA LEU A 220 -17.45 -6.24 2.90
C LEU A 220 -18.25 -5.62 4.06
N LEU A 221 -17.68 -5.49 5.26
CA LEU A 221 -18.35 -4.89 6.39
C LEU A 221 -18.76 -3.42 6.12
N TRP A 222 -17.90 -2.67 5.44
CA TRP A 222 -18.19 -1.29 5.04
C TRP A 222 -19.34 -1.22 4.01
N GLN A 223 -19.36 -2.13 3.05
CA GLN A 223 -20.46 -2.25 2.09
C GLN A 223 -21.79 -2.62 2.76
N LEU A 224 -21.75 -3.41 3.80
CA LEU A 224 -22.95 -3.78 4.58
C LEU A 224 -23.46 -2.67 5.50
N GLY A 225 -22.79 -1.51 5.55
CA GLY A 225 -23.25 -0.32 6.30
C GLY A 225 -22.32 0.16 7.40
N GLY A 226 -21.11 -0.46 7.53
CA GLY A 226 -20.06 0.01 8.42
C GLY A 226 -19.24 1.17 7.82
N GLY A 227 -18.06 1.43 8.40
CA GLY A 227 -17.03 2.28 7.80
C GLY A 227 -17.25 3.79 7.89
N ALA A 228 -17.93 4.31 8.93
CA ALA A 228 -18.13 5.76 9.09
C ALA A 228 -16.83 6.55 9.12
N ARG A 229 -16.79 7.69 8.40
CA ARG A 229 -15.61 8.56 8.25
C ARG A 229 -15.51 9.67 9.29
N GLU A 230 -16.48 9.85 10.15
CA GLU A 230 -16.57 10.98 11.11
C GLU A 230 -15.36 11.12 12.03
N ASN A 231 -14.53 10.07 12.11
CA ASN A 231 -13.22 10.11 12.73
C ASN A 231 -12.19 9.41 11.83
N VAL A 232 -11.46 10.14 11.03
CA VAL A 232 -10.37 9.60 10.17
C VAL A 232 -9.28 8.89 11.00
N GLN A 233 -9.20 9.19 12.31
CA GLN A 233 -8.40 8.45 13.29
C GLN A 233 -9.18 7.30 13.96
N ALA A 234 -10.49 7.15 13.67
CA ALA A 234 -11.26 6.05 14.19
C ALA A 234 -10.75 4.73 13.62
N SER A 235 -10.72 3.73 14.46
CA SER A 235 -10.38 2.37 14.07
C SER A 235 -11.26 1.92 12.89
N PRO A 236 -10.68 1.31 11.82
CA PRO A 236 -11.45 0.81 10.68
C PRO A 236 -12.48 -0.26 11.07
N PHE A 237 -12.36 -0.80 12.28
CA PHE A 237 -13.23 -1.83 12.84
C PHE A 237 -14.45 -1.28 13.55
N THR A 238 -14.57 0.06 13.71
CA THR A 238 -15.72 0.67 14.36
C THR A 238 -16.89 0.73 13.39
N LEU A 239 -17.96 -0.02 13.69
CA LEU A 239 -19.18 -0.04 12.87
C LEU A 239 -20.26 0.94 13.38
N ASN A 240 -19.94 1.79 14.37
CA ASN A 240 -20.84 2.77 14.99
C ASN A 240 -22.19 2.16 15.45
N GLY A 241 -23.26 2.93 15.51
CA GLY A 241 -24.61 2.47 15.89
C GLY A 241 -25.24 1.46 14.93
N GLU A 242 -24.61 1.21 13.76
CA GLU A 242 -25.07 0.29 12.72
C GLU A 242 -24.65 -1.17 12.95
N MET A 243 -23.87 -1.47 13.99
CA MET A 243 -23.32 -2.81 14.28
C MET A 243 -24.38 -3.91 14.11
N ARG A 244 -25.55 -3.78 14.75
CA ARG A 244 -26.62 -4.79 14.67
C ARG A 244 -27.11 -5.01 13.25
N THR A 245 -27.24 -3.93 12.50
CA THR A 245 -27.75 -3.97 11.11
C THR A 245 -26.73 -4.61 10.18
N VAL A 246 -25.46 -4.26 10.33
CA VAL A 246 -24.34 -4.87 9.58
C VAL A 246 -24.27 -6.37 9.88
N LEU A 247 -24.33 -6.77 11.15
CA LEU A 247 -24.28 -8.18 11.54
C LEU A 247 -25.48 -8.97 11.01
N LYS A 248 -26.67 -8.39 11.05
CA LYS A 248 -27.85 -9.04 10.47
C LYS A 248 -27.70 -9.30 8.98
N ARG A 249 -27.16 -8.33 8.22
CA ARG A 249 -26.88 -8.51 6.78
C ARG A 249 -25.80 -9.56 6.56
N LEU A 250 -24.77 -9.55 7.38
CA LEU A 250 -23.67 -10.52 7.30
C LEU A 250 -24.17 -11.94 7.60
N GLU A 251 -25.07 -12.12 8.60
CA GLU A 251 -25.70 -13.41 8.88
C GLU A 251 -26.57 -13.91 7.72
N GLN A 252 -27.31 -13.01 7.06
CA GLN A 252 -28.11 -13.35 5.88
C GLN A 252 -27.22 -13.68 4.67
N LEU A 253 -26.09 -13.01 4.52
CA LEU A 253 -25.14 -13.24 3.41
C LEU A 253 -24.30 -14.50 3.61
N ARG A 254 -23.94 -14.86 4.85
CA ARG A 254 -23.04 -15.97 5.17
C ARG A 254 -23.34 -17.29 4.45
N PRO A 255 -24.61 -17.80 4.39
CA PRO A 255 -24.90 -19.03 3.67
C PRO A 255 -24.76 -18.91 2.14
N LEU A 256 -24.70 -17.70 1.60
CA LEU A 256 -24.53 -17.38 0.18
C LEU A 256 -23.10 -16.95 -0.16
N LEU A 257 -22.21 -16.92 0.84
CA LEU A 257 -20.80 -16.53 0.68
C LEU A 257 -19.93 -17.78 0.54
N ILE A 258 -18.97 -17.71 -0.37
CA ILE A 258 -17.92 -18.73 -0.50
C ILE A 258 -16.56 -18.09 -0.29
N SER A 259 -15.77 -18.64 0.64
CA SER A 259 -14.38 -18.22 0.81
C SER A 259 -13.47 -19.10 -0.06
N SER A 260 -12.53 -18.48 -0.78
CA SER A 260 -11.54 -19.22 -1.60
C SER A 260 -10.72 -20.21 -0.80
N ASN A 261 -10.50 -19.93 0.49
CA ASN A 261 -9.73 -20.77 1.42
C ASN A 261 -10.63 -21.76 2.23
N SER A 262 -11.93 -21.84 1.90
CA SER A 262 -12.85 -22.73 2.60
C SER A 262 -12.83 -24.14 2.00
N PRO A 263 -12.93 -25.19 2.83
CA PRO A 263 -13.16 -26.56 2.35
C PRO A 263 -14.39 -26.69 1.44
N GLN A 264 -15.39 -25.80 1.58
CA GLN A 264 -16.58 -25.76 0.71
C GLN A 264 -16.26 -25.22 -0.70
N ALA A 265 -15.12 -24.54 -0.91
CA ALA A 265 -14.68 -24.15 -2.24
C ALA A 265 -14.42 -25.36 -3.15
N GLY A 266 -14.02 -26.49 -2.55
CA GLY A 266 -13.65 -27.72 -3.27
C GLY A 266 -12.41 -27.48 -4.13
N ASP A 267 -12.14 -28.41 -5.06
CA ASP A 267 -11.00 -28.30 -6.00
C ASP A 267 -11.17 -27.21 -7.08
N GLN A 268 -12.30 -26.48 -7.07
CA GLN A 268 -12.60 -25.47 -8.09
C GLN A 268 -12.51 -24.08 -7.49
N ASP A 269 -11.66 -23.26 -8.10
CA ASP A 269 -11.48 -21.87 -7.69
C ASP A 269 -12.75 -21.02 -7.93
N ILE A 270 -12.84 -19.90 -7.23
CA ILE A 270 -13.98 -18.99 -7.30
C ILE A 270 -14.18 -18.37 -8.69
N TRP A 271 -13.10 -18.20 -9.47
CA TRP A 271 -13.15 -17.67 -10.84
C TRP A 271 -13.85 -18.64 -11.81
N SER A 272 -13.56 -19.94 -11.69
CA SER A 272 -14.26 -20.97 -12.44
C SER A 272 -15.76 -21.03 -12.09
N LYS A 273 -16.13 -20.84 -10.81
CA LYS A 273 -17.52 -20.78 -10.37
C LYS A 273 -18.24 -19.54 -10.94
N LEU A 274 -17.58 -18.37 -10.96
CA LEU A 274 -18.09 -17.16 -11.59
C LEU A 274 -18.38 -17.38 -13.07
N GLN A 275 -17.44 -18.01 -13.79
CA GLN A 275 -17.56 -18.30 -15.22
C GLN A 275 -18.75 -19.24 -15.55
N ARG A 276 -18.99 -20.25 -14.70
CA ARG A 276 -20.12 -21.19 -14.88
C ARG A 276 -21.46 -20.65 -14.41
N GLY A 277 -21.51 -19.44 -13.84
CA GLY A 277 -22.73 -18.84 -13.30
C GLY A 277 -23.20 -19.45 -11.97
N GLU A 278 -22.35 -20.21 -11.28
CA GLU A 278 -22.60 -20.74 -9.94
C GLU A 278 -22.37 -19.68 -8.85
N LEU A 279 -21.63 -18.64 -9.18
CA LEU A 279 -21.28 -17.48 -8.35
C LEU A 279 -21.70 -16.20 -9.07
N ALA A 280 -22.33 -15.26 -8.35
CA ALA A 280 -22.76 -13.99 -8.95
C ALA A 280 -21.62 -12.97 -9.07
N MET A 281 -20.83 -12.82 -8.01
CA MET A 281 -19.75 -11.81 -7.93
C MET A 281 -18.61 -12.26 -7.02
N ILE A 282 -17.44 -11.69 -7.25
CA ILE A 282 -16.24 -11.84 -6.43
C ILE A 282 -15.83 -10.46 -5.92
N LEU A 283 -15.50 -10.35 -4.63
CA LEU A 283 -14.82 -9.20 -4.03
C LEU A 283 -13.33 -9.53 -3.97
N THR A 284 -12.52 -8.78 -4.70
CA THR A 284 -11.09 -9.02 -4.87
C THR A 284 -10.36 -7.72 -5.17
N THR A 285 -9.03 -7.76 -5.30
CA THR A 285 -8.24 -6.58 -5.66
C THR A 285 -8.36 -6.23 -7.14
N ALA A 286 -8.00 -5.00 -7.50
CA ALA A 286 -7.99 -4.52 -8.87
C ALA A 286 -7.00 -5.30 -9.76
N SER A 287 -5.83 -5.64 -9.21
CA SER A 287 -4.80 -6.43 -9.90
C SER A 287 -5.30 -7.85 -10.20
N GLU A 288 -5.92 -8.53 -9.25
CA GLU A 288 -6.52 -9.84 -9.45
C GLU A 288 -7.65 -9.79 -10.49
N ALA A 289 -8.49 -8.75 -10.43
CA ALA A 289 -9.55 -8.53 -11.42
C ALA A 289 -8.98 -8.31 -12.84
N ALA A 290 -7.83 -7.64 -12.95
CA ALA A 290 -7.15 -7.42 -14.23
C ALA A 290 -6.55 -8.72 -14.77
N ASN A 291 -5.95 -9.54 -13.91
CA ASN A 291 -5.30 -10.80 -14.27
C ASN A 291 -6.30 -11.92 -14.63
N HIS A 292 -7.53 -11.83 -14.09
CA HIS A 292 -8.60 -12.81 -14.32
C HIS A 292 -9.72 -12.30 -15.24
N ARG A 293 -9.39 -11.47 -16.22
CA ARG A 293 -10.39 -10.97 -17.18
C ARG A 293 -11.03 -12.11 -17.97
N GLN A 294 -12.35 -12.18 -17.92
CA GLN A 294 -13.14 -13.19 -18.62
C GLN A 294 -14.26 -12.55 -19.44
N ALA A 295 -14.63 -13.18 -20.55
CA ALA A 295 -15.78 -12.74 -21.33
C ALA A 295 -17.09 -12.86 -20.52
N GLY A 296 -17.92 -11.83 -20.56
CA GLY A 296 -19.20 -11.80 -19.81
C GLY A 296 -19.08 -11.37 -18.35
N THR A 297 -17.89 -11.03 -17.88
CA THR A 297 -17.70 -10.43 -16.55
C THR A 297 -17.38 -8.93 -16.66
N THR A 298 -17.64 -8.20 -15.60
CA THR A 298 -17.35 -6.77 -15.47
C THR A 298 -16.73 -6.52 -14.09
N ALA A 299 -15.67 -5.70 -14.05
CA ALA A 299 -15.13 -5.18 -12.81
C ALA A 299 -15.75 -3.80 -12.50
N MET A 300 -16.05 -3.55 -11.23
CA MET A 300 -16.65 -2.29 -10.79
C MET A 300 -16.13 -1.91 -9.40
N PHE A 301 -15.76 -0.63 -9.24
CA PHE A 301 -15.52 -0.06 -7.92
C PHE A 301 -16.82 0.06 -7.14
N PRO A 302 -16.82 -0.25 -5.83
CA PRO A 302 -17.88 0.17 -4.95
C PRO A 302 -18.05 1.69 -5.01
N LYS A 303 -19.31 2.13 -5.16
CA LYS A 303 -19.59 3.56 -5.28
C LYS A 303 -19.20 4.29 -4.00
N GLU A 304 -18.42 5.35 -4.15
CA GLU A 304 -18.01 6.18 -3.03
C GLU A 304 -19.20 6.86 -2.34
N GLN A 305 -19.13 6.96 -1.01
CA GLN A 305 -20.04 7.73 -0.18
C GLN A 305 -19.23 8.73 0.63
N ARG A 306 -19.70 9.98 0.76
CA ARG A 306 -18.95 11.06 1.40
C ARG A 306 -18.68 10.82 2.90
N ASP A 307 -19.62 10.14 3.57
CA ASP A 307 -19.62 9.90 5.01
C ASP A 307 -19.08 8.53 5.40
N ARG A 308 -18.73 7.67 4.42
CA ARG A 308 -18.34 6.28 4.69
C ARG A 308 -17.16 5.83 3.84
N PHE A 309 -16.36 4.93 4.39
CA PHE A 309 -15.51 4.07 3.61
C PHE A 309 -16.36 3.04 2.88
N THR A 310 -16.08 2.78 1.63
CA THR A 310 -16.81 1.81 0.81
C THR A 310 -15.91 0.71 0.28
N THR A 311 -14.61 0.95 0.21
CA THR A 311 -13.61 -0.04 -0.18
C THR A 311 -12.29 0.25 0.50
N TRP A 312 -11.54 -0.79 0.82
CA TRP A 312 -10.14 -0.64 1.20
C TRP A 312 -9.31 -0.38 -0.05
N ILE A 313 -8.41 0.56 0.05
CA ILE A 313 -7.40 0.83 -0.98
C ILE A 313 -6.09 0.30 -0.43
N ALA A 314 -5.78 -0.94 -0.77
CA ALA A 314 -4.49 -1.52 -0.50
C ALA A 314 -3.42 -0.88 -1.40
N GLY A 315 -2.17 -1.10 -1.08
CA GLY A 315 -1.04 -0.62 -1.85
C GLY A 315 0.25 -0.79 -1.07
N ARG A 316 1.34 -0.59 -1.75
CA ARG A 316 2.67 -0.81 -1.19
C ARG A 316 3.54 0.42 -1.37
N SER A 317 4.51 0.58 -0.48
CA SER A 317 5.49 1.66 -0.53
C SER A 317 6.90 1.13 -0.40
N PHE A 318 7.81 1.68 -1.17
CA PHE A 318 9.24 1.50 -0.94
C PHE A 318 9.69 2.34 0.25
N VAL A 319 10.41 1.71 1.15
CA VAL A 319 10.97 2.35 2.35
C VAL A 319 12.45 2.05 2.44
N VAL A 320 13.22 2.94 3.04
CA VAL A 320 14.65 2.75 3.29
C VAL A 320 14.87 2.44 4.77
N SER A 321 15.63 1.37 5.04
CA SER A 321 16.01 0.97 6.40
C SER A 321 16.85 2.04 7.08
N SER A 322 16.61 2.30 8.37
CA SER A 322 17.45 3.17 9.18
C SER A 322 18.88 2.64 9.37
N HIS A 323 19.13 1.37 9.05
CA HIS A 323 20.46 0.75 9.08
C HIS A 323 21.21 0.85 7.73
N SER A 324 20.55 1.32 6.67
CA SER A 324 21.16 1.46 5.35
C SER A 324 22.33 2.47 5.39
N GLN A 325 23.45 2.07 4.79
CA GLN A 325 24.58 2.96 4.54
C GLN A 325 24.59 3.51 3.11
N ASN A 326 23.59 3.12 2.29
CA ASN A 326 23.50 3.40 0.87
C ASN A 326 22.21 4.17 0.53
N ALA A 327 21.77 5.08 1.42
CA ALA A 327 20.50 5.78 1.29
C ALA A 327 20.36 6.56 -0.03
N ASP A 328 21.43 7.17 -0.53
CA ASP A 328 21.44 7.90 -1.80
C ASP A 328 21.18 6.95 -2.98
N ALA A 329 21.91 5.82 -3.05
CA ALA A 329 21.71 4.82 -4.10
C ALA A 329 20.32 4.15 -4.01
N ALA A 330 19.81 3.94 -2.80
CA ALA A 330 18.45 3.45 -2.56
C ALA A 330 17.42 4.46 -3.06
N GLY A 331 17.61 5.74 -2.81
CA GLY A 331 16.75 6.83 -3.30
C GLY A 331 16.71 6.90 -4.83
N GLU A 332 17.88 6.82 -5.48
CA GLU A 332 17.99 6.80 -6.94
C GLU A 332 17.22 5.61 -7.55
N TRP A 333 17.33 4.43 -6.96
CA TRP A 333 16.58 3.25 -7.38
C TRP A 333 15.07 3.42 -7.18
N ILE A 334 14.64 3.92 -6.01
CA ILE A 334 13.23 4.14 -5.71
C ILE A 334 12.64 5.16 -6.68
N GLU A 335 13.34 6.27 -6.98
CA GLU A 335 12.90 7.28 -7.94
C GLU A 335 12.69 6.68 -9.33
N ALA A 336 13.62 5.83 -9.79
CA ALA A 336 13.49 5.13 -11.04
C ALA A 336 12.29 4.16 -11.06
N MET A 337 12.09 3.37 -10.00
CA MET A 337 10.98 2.40 -9.91
C MET A 337 9.61 3.08 -9.75
N THR A 338 9.56 4.28 -9.20
CA THR A 338 8.31 5.03 -8.97
C THR A 338 8.05 6.14 -10.01
N SER A 339 8.89 6.25 -11.04
CA SER A 339 8.65 7.17 -12.15
C SER A 339 7.32 6.86 -12.87
N SER A 340 6.70 7.85 -13.50
CA SER A 340 5.43 7.66 -14.23
C SER A 340 5.51 6.56 -15.29
N ASP A 341 6.64 6.46 -16.00
CA ASP A 341 6.85 5.40 -16.99
C ASP A 341 6.96 4.02 -16.35
N SER A 342 7.67 3.91 -15.24
CA SER A 342 7.79 2.67 -14.46
C SER A 342 6.46 2.24 -13.87
N GLN A 343 5.68 3.16 -13.30
CA GLN A 343 4.34 2.87 -12.78
C GLN A 343 3.38 2.43 -13.89
N ARG A 344 3.47 3.02 -15.08
CA ARG A 344 2.68 2.58 -16.24
C ARG A 344 3.07 1.17 -16.67
N GLN A 345 4.38 0.90 -16.82
CA GLN A 345 4.88 -0.43 -17.16
C GLN A 345 4.45 -1.48 -16.12
N TRP A 346 4.53 -1.13 -14.84
CA TRP A 346 4.08 -1.97 -13.73
C TRP A 346 2.59 -2.30 -13.84
N PHE A 347 1.74 -1.29 -14.05
CA PHE A 347 0.30 -1.47 -14.22
C PHE A 347 -0.02 -2.36 -15.44
N GLU A 348 0.60 -2.12 -16.60
CA GLU A 348 0.38 -2.90 -17.82
C GLU A 348 0.74 -4.39 -17.64
N ALA A 349 1.76 -4.68 -16.82
CA ALA A 349 2.25 -6.04 -16.61
C ALA A 349 1.54 -6.78 -15.49
N THR A 350 1.13 -6.09 -14.41
CA THR A 350 0.68 -6.71 -13.15
C THR A 350 -0.76 -6.37 -12.79
N GLY A 351 -1.34 -5.32 -13.37
CA GLY A 351 -2.67 -4.82 -13.02
C GLY A 351 -2.71 -3.96 -11.75
N HIS A 352 -1.61 -3.81 -11.00
CA HIS A 352 -1.54 -2.88 -9.87
C HIS A 352 -1.65 -1.44 -10.35
N LEU A 353 -2.53 -0.64 -9.74
CA LEU A 353 -2.82 0.70 -10.20
C LEU A 353 -1.69 1.68 -9.89
N PRO A 354 -1.42 2.64 -10.78
CA PRO A 354 -0.49 3.72 -10.52
C PRO A 354 -0.93 4.58 -9.33
N VAL A 355 0.03 5.19 -8.64
CA VAL A 355 -0.26 6.17 -7.58
C VAL A 355 -0.04 7.62 -8.04
N SER A 356 0.63 7.84 -9.17
CA SER A 356 0.84 9.16 -9.76
C SER A 356 -0.45 9.73 -10.34
N ARG A 357 -0.85 10.91 -9.87
CA ARG A 357 -2.04 11.64 -10.39
C ARG A 357 -1.93 11.97 -11.86
N ALA A 358 -0.73 12.34 -12.31
CA ALA A 358 -0.48 12.71 -13.70
C ALA A 358 -0.91 11.62 -14.69
N ILE A 359 -0.81 10.34 -14.31
CA ILE A 359 -1.23 9.22 -15.16
C ILE A 359 -2.75 9.24 -15.35
N TYR A 360 -3.53 9.60 -14.33
CA TYR A 360 -4.99 9.65 -14.40
C TYR A 360 -5.48 10.91 -15.13
N ASP A 361 -4.79 12.04 -14.97
CA ASP A 361 -5.09 13.27 -15.71
C ASP A 361 -4.90 13.07 -17.22
N GLU A 362 -3.98 12.18 -17.61
CA GLU A 362 -3.73 11.77 -19.00
C GLU A 362 -4.36 10.41 -19.35
N ALA A 363 -5.45 10.00 -18.70
CA ALA A 363 -6.05 8.66 -18.82
C ALA A 363 -6.35 8.23 -20.28
N VAL A 364 -6.74 9.17 -21.15
CA VAL A 364 -6.96 8.92 -22.58
C VAL A 364 -5.66 8.54 -23.28
N LYS A 365 -4.55 9.23 -22.99
CA LYS A 365 -3.21 8.94 -23.52
C LYS A 365 -2.72 7.57 -23.10
N TYR A 366 -2.94 7.21 -21.83
CA TYR A 366 -2.54 5.92 -21.26
C TYR A 366 -3.56 4.80 -21.47
N LYS A 367 -4.69 5.08 -22.16
CA LYS A 367 -5.75 4.09 -22.47
C LYS A 367 -6.25 3.33 -21.25
N LEU A 368 -6.37 4.03 -20.11
CA LEU A 368 -6.89 3.43 -18.88
C LEU A 368 -8.37 3.03 -19.10
N PRO A 369 -8.79 1.84 -18.64
CA PRO A 369 -10.20 1.45 -18.63
C PRO A 369 -11.07 2.46 -17.87
N ASP A 370 -12.32 2.68 -18.31
CA ASP A 370 -13.23 3.66 -17.72
C ASP A 370 -13.43 3.48 -16.20
N TRP A 371 -13.46 2.23 -15.73
CA TRP A 371 -13.62 1.94 -14.32
C TRP A 371 -12.41 2.37 -13.47
N ILE A 372 -11.19 2.36 -14.03
CA ILE A 372 -9.96 2.86 -13.38
C ILE A 372 -9.96 4.39 -13.35
N SER A 373 -10.39 5.03 -14.43
CA SER A 373 -10.51 6.49 -14.46
C SER A 373 -11.50 7.00 -13.41
N SER A 374 -12.58 6.25 -13.13
CA SER A 374 -13.54 6.57 -12.08
C SER A 374 -12.95 6.46 -10.66
N PHE A 375 -11.95 5.61 -10.46
CA PHE A 375 -11.23 5.45 -9.19
C PHE A 375 -10.53 6.74 -8.78
N ALA A 376 -9.74 7.33 -9.66
CA ALA A 376 -9.03 8.58 -9.36
C ALA A 376 -10.00 9.76 -9.10
N ALA A 377 -11.15 9.76 -9.79
CA ALA A 377 -12.16 10.82 -9.61
C ALA A 377 -12.93 10.71 -8.30
N SER A 378 -13.09 9.51 -7.74
CA SER A 378 -14.04 9.26 -6.64
C SER A 378 -13.40 8.93 -5.29
N GLY A 379 -12.57 7.92 -5.21
CA GLY A 379 -12.21 7.29 -3.94
C GLY A 379 -10.75 7.40 -3.56
N ALA A 380 -9.89 7.52 -4.55
CA ALA A 380 -8.43 7.58 -4.34
C ALA A 380 -7.95 8.79 -3.54
N MET A 381 -8.84 9.77 -3.35
CA MET A 381 -8.56 10.99 -2.58
C MET A 381 -8.80 10.84 -1.07
N SER A 382 -9.43 9.73 -0.65
CA SER A 382 -9.74 9.50 0.76
C SER A 382 -8.59 8.79 1.45
N ALA A 383 -8.11 9.37 2.54
CA ALA A 383 -7.11 8.72 3.37
C ALA A 383 -7.62 7.39 3.93
N MET A 384 -6.82 6.34 3.80
CA MET A 384 -7.11 5.07 4.46
C MET A 384 -6.79 5.13 5.95
N PRO A 385 -7.53 4.39 6.79
CA PRO A 385 -7.18 4.25 8.20
C PRO A 385 -5.74 3.77 8.36
N ALA A 386 -4.99 4.38 9.25
CA ALA A 386 -3.60 4.03 9.49
C ALA A 386 -3.22 4.28 10.96
N GLY A 387 -2.36 3.43 11.50
CA GLY A 387 -1.86 3.55 12.86
C GLY A 387 -0.78 2.52 13.13
N SER A 388 0.13 2.79 14.07
CA SER A 388 1.22 1.86 14.40
C SER A 388 0.72 0.50 14.94
N GLY A 389 -0.45 0.45 15.57
CA GLY A 389 -1.09 -0.80 16.03
C GLY A 389 -1.97 -1.49 14.99
N LEU A 390 -2.14 -0.91 13.79
CA LEU A 390 -3.05 -1.43 12.77
C LEU A 390 -2.71 -2.85 12.31
N PRO A 391 -1.44 -3.22 12.03
CA PRO A 391 -1.11 -4.58 11.57
C PRO A 391 -1.58 -5.68 12.53
N ALA A 392 -1.33 -5.53 13.84
CA ALA A 392 -1.77 -6.51 14.83
C ALA A 392 -3.30 -6.63 14.92
N LYS A 393 -4.00 -5.50 14.80
CA LYS A 393 -5.47 -5.46 14.77
C LYS A 393 -6.03 -6.12 13.50
N LEU A 394 -5.41 -5.93 12.35
CA LEU A 394 -5.79 -6.59 11.10
C LEU A 394 -5.62 -8.11 11.18
N GLU A 395 -4.53 -8.59 11.77
CA GLU A 395 -4.29 -10.02 11.98
C GLU A 395 -5.34 -10.65 12.93
N GLU A 396 -5.64 -9.96 14.06
CA GLU A 396 -6.69 -10.41 14.99
C GLU A 396 -8.07 -10.42 14.32
N PHE A 397 -8.36 -9.40 13.53
CA PHE A 397 -9.61 -9.29 12.78
C PHE A 397 -9.74 -10.37 11.71
N SER A 398 -8.68 -10.65 10.95
CA SER A 398 -8.65 -11.73 9.95
C SER A 398 -9.03 -13.08 10.58
N ARG A 399 -8.36 -13.46 11.69
CA ARG A 399 -8.68 -14.68 12.43
C ARG A 399 -10.12 -14.71 12.95
N LEU A 400 -10.60 -13.57 13.45
CA LEU A 400 -11.98 -13.45 13.94
C LEU A 400 -12.99 -13.64 12.81
N MET A 401 -12.76 -13.03 11.65
CA MET A 401 -13.64 -13.12 10.49
C MET A 401 -13.66 -14.54 9.91
N GLU A 402 -12.50 -15.16 9.76
CA GLU A 402 -12.40 -16.56 9.32
C GLU A 402 -13.18 -17.51 10.26
N HIS A 403 -13.02 -17.35 11.57
CA HIS A 403 -13.76 -18.16 12.55
C HIS A 403 -15.28 -17.93 12.47
N TYR A 404 -15.70 -16.68 12.22
CA TYR A 404 -17.11 -16.37 12.06
C TYR A 404 -17.69 -16.99 10.77
N LEU A 405 -17.01 -16.84 9.65
CA LEU A 405 -17.45 -17.40 8.36
C LEU A 405 -17.54 -18.94 8.42
N ASN A 406 -16.61 -19.59 9.11
CA ASN A 406 -16.60 -21.03 9.33
C ASN A 406 -17.58 -21.50 10.43
N GLY A 407 -18.37 -20.61 11.02
CA GLY A 407 -19.37 -20.95 12.04
C GLY A 407 -18.79 -21.31 13.41
N LYS A 408 -17.49 -21.07 13.66
CA LYS A 408 -16.81 -21.33 14.93
C LYS A 408 -17.13 -20.27 15.99
N VAL A 409 -17.63 -19.08 15.57
CA VAL A 409 -17.97 -17.95 16.43
C VAL A 409 -19.39 -17.49 16.11
N SER A 410 -20.22 -17.25 17.14
CA SER A 410 -21.57 -16.69 16.98
C SER A 410 -21.52 -15.20 16.62
N ALA A 411 -22.60 -14.65 16.04
CA ALA A 411 -22.68 -13.23 15.71
C ALA A 411 -22.51 -12.31 16.93
N GLY A 412 -23.07 -12.69 18.08
CA GLY A 412 -22.89 -11.92 19.33
C GLY A 412 -21.44 -11.89 19.78
N ALA A 413 -20.77 -13.07 19.81
CA ALA A 413 -19.36 -13.14 20.17
C ALA A 413 -18.44 -12.45 19.15
N PHE A 414 -18.81 -12.47 17.86
CA PHE A 414 -18.13 -11.71 16.81
C PHE A 414 -18.23 -10.20 17.09
N ALA A 415 -19.43 -9.70 17.37
CA ALA A 415 -19.67 -8.29 17.69
C ALA A 415 -18.84 -7.81 18.90
N ASP A 416 -18.84 -8.58 19.98
CA ASP A 416 -18.11 -8.26 21.20
C ASP A 416 -16.59 -8.20 20.98
N LYS A 417 -16.05 -9.16 20.20
CA LYS A 417 -14.62 -9.19 19.85
C LYS A 417 -14.25 -8.08 18.89
N LEU A 418 -15.05 -7.84 17.86
CA LEU A 418 -14.82 -6.74 16.90
C LEU A 418 -14.82 -5.38 17.62
N GLY A 419 -15.73 -5.19 18.59
CA GLY A 419 -15.77 -3.99 19.41
C GLY A 419 -14.50 -3.77 20.24
N ARG A 420 -13.81 -4.83 20.68
CA ARG A 420 -12.52 -4.74 21.40
C ARG A 420 -11.37 -4.41 20.46
N ILE A 421 -11.31 -5.02 19.27
CA ILE A 421 -10.31 -4.69 18.23
C ILE A 421 -10.43 -3.22 17.85
N GLY A 422 -11.65 -2.67 17.83
CA GLY A 422 -11.94 -1.28 17.51
C GLY A 422 -11.46 -0.25 18.55
N GLN A 423 -11.22 -0.67 19.77
CA GLN A 423 -10.69 0.20 20.86
C GLN A 423 -9.18 0.34 20.77
#